data_501d0c04f190c5dd15f72752228fc9f6
#
_entry.id   501d0c04f190c5dd15f72752228fc9f6
#
_cell.length_a   1.000
_cell.length_b   1.000
_cell.length_c   1.000
_cell.angle_alpha   90.00
_cell.angle_beta   90.00
_cell.angle_gamma   90.00
#
_symmetry.space_group_name_H-M   'P 1'
#
loop_
_entity.id
_entity.type
_entity.pdbx_description
1 polymer ?
#
loop_
_entity_poly.entity_id
_entity_poly.type
_entity_poly.pdbx_seq_one_letter_code
_entity_poly.pdbx_strand_id
1 'polypeptide(L)' 'GMGYTAIAEMAHVLEDLFGEVREGKIVLDESLFGSLFKAVDTLGALVNSVRDGKEVKYKGIKTKLEVIV' A
#
# COMPACT_ATOMS: atom_id res chain seq x y z
N GLY A 1 -14.70 7.55 8.52
CA GLY A 1 -14.66 8.26 7.27
C GLY A 1 -13.95 7.49 6.18
N MET A 2 -14.05 8.00 4.97
CA MET A 2 -13.48 7.34 3.80
C MET A 2 -11.95 7.20 3.86
N GLY A 3 -11.29 8.15 4.49
CA GLY A 3 -9.84 8.09 4.63
C GLY A 3 -9.36 6.92 5.46
N TYR A 4 -10.07 6.57 6.50
CA TYR A 4 -9.72 5.43 7.35
C TYR A 4 -9.89 4.10 6.61
N THR A 5 -10.92 4.00 5.77
CA THR A 5 -11.13 2.82 4.94
C THR A 5 -9.96 2.62 3.98
N ALA A 6 -9.51 3.71 3.33
CA ALA A 6 -8.38 3.64 2.41
C ALA A 6 -7.09 3.23 3.12
N ILE A 7 -6.85 3.78 4.32
CA ILE A 7 -5.69 3.42 5.12
C ILE A 7 -5.73 1.93 5.48
N ALA A 8 -6.88 1.45 5.92
CA ALA A 8 -7.06 0.04 6.28
C ALA A 8 -6.83 -0.88 5.09
N GLU A 9 -7.35 -0.52 3.92
CA GLU A 9 -7.16 -1.30 2.70
C GLU A 9 -5.69 -1.38 2.29
N MET A 10 -4.99 -0.26 2.31
CA MET A 10 -3.57 -0.21 1.96
C MET A 10 -2.73 -0.98 2.96
N ALA A 11 -3.01 -0.83 4.24
CA ALA A 11 -2.29 -1.55 5.29
C ALA A 11 -2.49 -3.05 5.14
N HIS A 12 -3.69 -3.48 4.80
CA HIS A 12 -4.01 -4.89 4.62
C HIS A 12 -3.25 -5.50 3.44
N VAL A 13 -3.21 -4.78 2.32
CA VAL A 13 -2.46 -5.22 1.15
C VAL A 13 -0.97 -5.32 1.46
N LEU A 14 -0.42 -4.33 2.17
CA LEU A 14 0.99 -4.35 2.56
C LEU A 14 1.29 -5.52 3.51
N GLU A 15 0.40 -5.79 4.45
CA GLU A 15 0.55 -6.92 5.36
C GLU A 15 0.59 -8.23 4.60
N ASP A 16 -0.32 -8.42 3.64
CA ASP A 16 -0.35 -9.61 2.80
C ASP A 16 0.94 -9.74 1.99
N LEU A 17 1.40 -8.63 1.42
CA LEU A 17 2.62 -8.62 0.61
C LEU A 17 3.85 -8.98 1.43
N PHE A 18 3.99 -8.40 2.62
CA PHE A 18 5.09 -8.73 3.52
C PHE A 18 5.02 -10.18 3.98
N GLY A 19 3.84 -10.70 4.20
CA GLY A 19 3.63 -12.10 4.53
C GLY A 19 4.14 -13.02 3.43
N GLU A 20 3.84 -12.70 2.18
CA GLU A 20 4.30 -13.47 1.03
C GLU A 20 5.83 -13.44 0.89
N VAL A 21 6.43 -12.29 1.13
CA VAL A 21 7.90 -12.14 1.10
C VAL A 21 8.52 -12.99 2.21
N ARG A 22 7.96 -12.94 3.39
CA ARG A 22 8.47 -13.69 4.55
C ARG A 22 8.38 -15.19 4.31
N GLU A 23 7.33 -15.64 3.64
CA GLU A 23 7.14 -17.06 3.33
C GLU A 23 7.94 -17.53 2.12
N GLY A 24 8.65 -16.62 1.46
CA GLY A 24 9.47 -16.93 0.31
C GLY A 24 8.70 -17.12 -0.98
N LYS A 25 7.44 -16.72 -1.01
CA LYS A 25 6.61 -16.81 -2.22
C LYS A 25 6.92 -15.72 -3.23
N ILE A 26 7.43 -14.59 -2.76
CA ILE A 26 7.80 -13.46 -3.60
C ILE A 26 9.22 -13.06 -3.25
N VAL A 27 10.04 -12.81 -4.29
CA VAL A 27 11.41 -12.37 -4.09
C VAL A 27 11.44 -10.84 -3.96
N LEU A 28 12.14 -10.35 -2.94
CA LEU A 28 12.30 -8.93 -2.71
C LEU A 28 13.40 -8.39 -3.61
N ASP A 29 13.02 -7.80 -4.74
CA ASP A 29 13.94 -7.20 -5.71
C ASP A 29 13.72 -5.69 -5.79
N GLU A 30 14.47 -5.02 -6.68
CA GLU A 30 14.37 -3.56 -6.85
C GLU A 30 12.97 -3.13 -7.27
N SER A 31 12.33 -3.89 -8.15
CA SER A 31 10.97 -3.62 -8.60
C SER A 31 9.99 -3.65 -7.44
N LEU A 32 10.11 -4.67 -6.60
CA LEU A 32 9.24 -4.81 -5.44
C LEU A 32 9.52 -3.71 -4.43
N PHE A 33 10.79 -3.38 -4.20
CA PHE A 33 11.16 -2.25 -3.34
C PHE A 33 10.52 -0.95 -3.81
N GLY A 34 10.59 -0.67 -5.11
CA GLY A 34 9.97 0.53 -5.67
C GLY A 34 8.47 0.57 -5.42
N SER A 35 7.80 -0.56 -5.58
CA SER A 35 6.37 -0.66 -5.31
C SER A 35 6.07 -0.47 -3.84
N LEU A 36 6.88 -1.04 -2.95
CA LEU A 36 6.72 -0.88 -1.51
C LEU A 36 6.92 0.57 -1.07
N PHE A 37 7.92 1.24 -1.62
CA PHE A 37 8.16 2.65 -1.34
C PHE A 37 6.96 3.50 -1.74
N LYS A 38 6.42 3.25 -2.93
CA LYS A 38 5.23 3.97 -3.39
C LYS A 38 4.04 3.70 -2.48
N ALA A 39 3.89 2.46 -2.03
CA ALA A 39 2.81 2.09 -1.13
C ALA A 39 2.92 2.81 0.21
N VAL A 40 4.13 2.87 0.77
CA VAL A 40 4.39 3.57 2.03
C VAL A 40 4.13 5.07 1.87
N ASP A 41 4.60 5.66 0.76
CA ASP A 41 4.34 7.06 0.45
C ASP A 41 2.83 7.33 0.35
N THR A 42 2.13 6.46 -0.35
CA THR A 42 0.67 6.58 -0.51
C THR A 42 -0.02 6.48 0.85
N LEU A 43 0.43 5.54 1.68
CA LEU A 43 -0.13 5.38 3.02
C LEU A 43 0.08 6.64 3.86
N GLY A 44 1.29 7.21 3.80
CA GLY A 44 1.59 8.47 4.47
C GLY A 44 0.70 9.61 3.98
N ALA A 45 0.49 9.68 2.66
CA ALA A 45 -0.40 10.69 2.07
C ALA A 45 -1.84 10.49 2.53
N LEU A 46 -2.29 9.23 2.66
CA LEU A 46 -3.63 8.94 3.16
C LEU A 46 -3.81 9.37 4.60
N VAL A 47 -2.81 9.13 5.44
CA VAL A 47 -2.84 9.59 6.84
C VAL A 47 -2.95 11.11 6.89
N ASN A 48 -2.15 11.81 6.08
CA ASN A 48 -2.21 13.26 6.00
C ASN A 48 -3.53 13.75 5.44
N SER A 49 -4.12 13.03 4.49
CA SER A 49 -5.41 13.41 3.89
C SER A 49 -6.55 13.36 4.90
N VAL A 50 -6.51 12.42 5.83
CA VAL A 50 -7.49 12.35 6.92
C VAL A 50 -7.39 13.59 7.78
N ARG A 51 -6.16 14.01 8.09
CA ARG A 51 -5.91 15.22 8.88
C ARG A 51 -6.34 16.50 8.15
N ASP A 52 -6.01 16.59 6.85
CA ASP A 52 -6.23 17.80 6.06
C ASP A 52 -7.58 17.82 5.33
N GLY A 53 -8.28 16.70 5.28
CA GLY A 53 -9.54 16.58 4.58
C GLY A 53 -9.40 16.51 3.06
N LYS A 54 -8.22 16.18 2.56
CA LYS A 54 -7.95 16.05 1.14
C LYS A 54 -8.12 14.61 0.69
N GLU A 55 -8.50 14.45 -0.58
CA GLU A 55 -8.66 13.13 -1.19
C GLU A 55 -7.34 12.70 -1.84
N VAL A 56 -6.95 11.44 -1.63
CA VAL A 56 -5.75 10.85 -2.22
C VAL A 56 -6.15 9.65 -3.07
N LYS A 57 -5.62 9.59 -4.29
CA LYS A 57 -5.85 8.46 -5.17
C LYS A 57 -4.91 7.32 -4.82
N TYR A 58 -5.45 6.24 -4.29
CA TYR A 58 -4.66 5.08 -3.85
C TYR A 58 -5.00 3.80 -4.61
N LYS A 59 -6.15 3.77 -5.31
CA LYS A 59 -6.64 2.55 -5.93
C LYS A 59 -5.70 1.98 -6.99
N GLY A 60 -5.02 2.83 -7.72
CA GLY A 60 -4.06 2.40 -8.73
C GLY A 60 -2.90 1.62 -8.13
N ILE A 61 -2.27 2.16 -7.08
CA ILE A 61 -1.17 1.48 -6.42
C ILE A 61 -1.64 0.24 -5.67
N LYS A 62 -2.83 0.30 -5.07
CA LYS A 62 -3.42 -0.85 -4.40
C LYS A 62 -3.60 -2.01 -5.38
N THR A 63 -4.19 -1.75 -6.56
CA THR A 63 -4.38 -2.76 -7.59
C THR A 63 -3.05 -3.34 -8.06
N LYS A 64 -2.05 -2.49 -8.25
CA LYS A 64 -0.72 -2.92 -8.65
C LYS A 64 -0.11 -3.88 -7.63
N LEU A 65 -0.26 -3.59 -6.36
CA LEU A 65 0.24 -4.46 -5.29
C LEU A 65 -0.53 -5.79 -5.22
N GLU A 66 -1.83 -5.74 -5.43
CA GLU A 66 -2.67 -6.95 -5.44
C GLU A 66 -2.28 -7.90 -6.55
N VAL A 67 -1.86 -7.37 -7.70
CA VAL A 67 -1.39 -8.19 -8.82
C VAL A 67 -0.08 -8.90 -8.45
N ILE A 68 0.77 -8.27 -7.67
CA ILE A 68 2.03 -8.87 -7.21
C ILE A 68 1.74 -10.01 -6.23
N VAL A 69 0.81 -9.81 -5.34
CA VAL A 69 0.40 -10.84 -4.38
C VAL A 69 -0.39 -11.95 -5.07
#